data_20582247e7b79495a8872860959a39e8
#
_entry.id   20582247e7b79495a8872860959a39e8
#
_cell.length_a   1.000
_cell.length_b   1.000
_cell.length_c   1.000
_cell.angle_alpha   90.00
_cell.angle_beta   90.00
_cell.angle_gamma   90.00
#
_symmetry.space_group_name_H-M   'P 1'
#
loop_
_entity.id
_entity.type
_entity.pdbx_description
1 polymer ?
#
loop_
_entity_poly.entity_id
_entity_poly.type
_entity_poly.pdbx_seq_one_letter_code
_entity_poly.pdbx_strand_id
1 'polypeptide(L)'
;MKHILCYVVISIISIFFCEQICAREDVGRQRVIVIDAGHGGKAYPGAVYGGVKEKDINLAVALKLGALIEKELPNAKVVYTRKTDTALGQSLNEDLSARANIANKAEGDLFISIHANAAKNTSVKGAETLIMGESEKETRYNEDALYDNRKDELIDMSDENTAAMVRAYIQNLQFTYGEYSEMMARIMQSHYGKGGRTVRKVKRQLLKVLYATDMPSVLTELGFMTNKSELAYMKSEKGQNELARMLCNAV
;
A
#
# COMPACT_ATOMS: atom_id res chain seq x y z
N MET A 1 -36.38 -42.04 12.50
CA MET A 1 -35.87 -40.92 13.33
C MET A 1 -34.40 -41.11 13.80
N LYS A 2 -34.00 -42.28 14.27
CA LYS A 2 -32.61 -42.52 14.75
C LYS A 2 -31.53 -42.33 13.66
N HIS A 3 -31.79 -42.71 12.41
CA HIS A 3 -30.82 -42.56 11.31
C HIS A 3 -30.64 -41.10 10.85
N ILE A 4 -31.71 -40.29 10.86
CA ILE A 4 -31.62 -38.85 10.49
C ILE A 4 -30.80 -38.08 11.52
N LEU A 5 -30.98 -38.42 12.80
CA LEU A 5 -30.21 -37.76 13.86
C LEU A 5 -28.70 -38.07 13.73
N CYS A 6 -28.32 -39.28 13.33
CA CYS A 6 -26.95 -39.69 13.14
C CYS A 6 -26.28 -38.94 11.98
N TYR A 7 -26.94 -38.70 10.86
CA TYR A 7 -26.42 -37.94 9.71
C TYR A 7 -26.25 -36.46 10.03
N VAL A 8 -27.16 -35.87 10.80
CA VAL A 8 -27.05 -34.47 11.22
C VAL A 8 -25.86 -34.26 12.16
N VAL A 9 -25.63 -35.17 13.10
CA VAL A 9 -24.49 -35.11 14.03
C VAL A 9 -23.16 -35.30 13.29
N ILE A 10 -23.08 -36.22 12.33
CA ILE A 10 -21.87 -36.41 11.50
C ILE A 10 -21.58 -35.18 10.65
N SER A 11 -22.60 -34.54 10.04
CA SER A 11 -22.44 -33.33 9.25
C SER A 11 -21.97 -32.15 10.10
N ILE A 12 -22.48 -31.97 11.30
CA ILE A 12 -22.06 -30.91 12.22
C ILE A 12 -20.61 -31.12 12.68
N ILE A 13 -20.23 -32.36 13.00
CA ILE A 13 -18.87 -32.70 13.39
C ILE A 13 -17.88 -32.45 12.22
N SER A 14 -18.29 -32.79 10.98
CA SER A 14 -17.47 -32.56 9.80
C SER A 14 -17.25 -31.07 9.52
N ILE A 15 -18.25 -30.21 9.74
CA ILE A 15 -18.14 -28.76 9.59
C ILE A 15 -17.21 -28.20 10.66
N PHE A 16 -17.35 -28.60 11.93
CA PHE A 16 -16.45 -28.17 13.01
C PHE A 16 -15.00 -28.64 12.80
N PHE A 17 -14.77 -29.85 12.28
CA PHE A 17 -13.45 -30.34 11.95
C PHE A 17 -12.82 -29.60 10.76
N CYS A 18 -13.62 -29.22 9.75
CA CYS A 18 -13.15 -28.45 8.61
C CYS A 18 -12.74 -27.03 9.02
N GLU A 19 -13.51 -26.36 9.87
CA GLU A 19 -13.13 -25.04 10.42
C GLU A 19 -11.87 -25.11 11.28
N GLN A 20 -11.69 -26.17 12.09
CA GLN A 20 -10.47 -26.34 12.88
C GLN A 20 -9.24 -26.70 12.04
N ILE A 21 -9.39 -27.39 10.92
CA ILE A 21 -8.28 -27.69 10.01
C ILE A 21 -7.89 -26.44 9.26
N CYS A 22 -8.84 -25.66 8.72
CA CYS A 22 -8.57 -24.36 8.08
C CYS A 22 -7.93 -23.36 9.05
N ALA A 23 -8.41 -23.31 10.30
CA ALA A 23 -7.80 -22.46 11.34
C ALA A 23 -6.40 -22.94 11.76
N ARG A 24 -6.09 -24.23 11.66
CA ARG A 24 -4.76 -24.79 12.00
C ARG A 24 -3.71 -24.57 10.92
N GLU A 25 -4.08 -24.53 9.63
CA GLU A 25 -3.13 -24.22 8.56
C GLU A 25 -2.60 -22.80 8.64
N ASP A 26 -3.36 -21.87 9.21
CA ASP A 26 -2.98 -20.46 9.33
C ASP A 26 -2.13 -20.15 10.59
N VAL A 27 -2.13 -21.02 11.60
CA VAL A 27 -1.43 -20.80 12.90
C VAL A 27 0.10 -20.94 12.79
N GLY A 28 0.64 -21.43 11.68
CA GLY A 28 2.09 -21.60 11.48
C GLY A 28 2.68 -20.84 10.29
N ARG A 29 1.83 -20.22 9.45
CA ARG A 29 2.28 -19.52 8.26
C ARG A 29 2.87 -18.15 8.64
N GLN A 30 4.10 -17.90 8.20
CA GLN A 30 4.72 -16.59 8.32
C GLN A 30 4.00 -15.59 7.40
N ARG A 31 3.56 -14.46 7.95
CA ARG A 31 2.91 -13.40 7.19
C ARG A 31 3.94 -12.61 6.37
N VAL A 32 3.70 -12.47 5.08
CA VAL A 32 4.60 -11.77 4.17
C VAL A 32 4.12 -10.33 3.99
N ILE A 33 4.88 -9.38 4.51
CA ILE A 33 4.62 -7.95 4.35
C ILE A 33 5.53 -7.41 3.26
N VAL A 34 4.94 -6.95 2.16
CA VAL A 34 5.69 -6.35 1.06
C VAL A 34 5.75 -4.84 1.25
N ILE A 35 6.96 -4.30 1.34
CA ILE A 35 7.20 -2.85 1.46
C ILE A 35 7.75 -2.35 0.13
N ASP A 36 6.99 -1.47 -0.49
CA ASP A 36 7.36 -0.79 -1.71
C ASP A 36 7.83 0.64 -1.39
N ALA A 37 9.10 0.92 -1.68
CA ALA A 37 9.60 2.28 -1.64
C ALA A 37 9.36 2.93 -3.01
N GLY A 38 8.34 3.78 -3.11
CA GLY A 38 7.96 4.43 -4.36
C GLY A 38 9.11 5.13 -5.07
N HIS A 39 9.05 5.19 -6.40
CA HIS A 39 10.10 5.75 -7.25
C HIS A 39 11.46 5.03 -7.13
N GLY A 40 12.53 5.58 -7.71
CA GLY A 40 13.89 5.02 -7.63
C GLY A 40 14.74 5.29 -8.86
N GLY A 41 16.05 5.27 -8.68
CA GLY A 41 17.01 5.54 -9.74
C GLY A 41 16.98 7.00 -10.25
N LYS A 42 17.69 7.24 -11.35
CA LYS A 42 17.76 8.59 -11.95
C LYS A 42 16.48 8.93 -12.74
N ALA A 43 15.84 7.94 -13.33
CA ALA A 43 14.67 8.13 -14.21
C ALA A 43 13.40 8.51 -13.42
N TYR A 44 13.26 7.97 -12.21
CA TYR A 44 12.05 8.14 -11.41
C TYR A 44 12.38 8.76 -10.04
N PRO A 45 12.70 10.07 -9.98
CA PRO A 45 13.04 10.73 -8.72
C PRO A 45 11.83 10.97 -7.81
N GLY A 46 10.60 10.85 -8.34
CA GLY A 46 9.40 11.37 -7.70
C GLY A 46 9.39 12.89 -7.64
N ALA A 47 8.62 13.46 -6.73
CA ALA A 47 8.62 14.89 -6.49
C ALA A 47 10.02 15.37 -6.02
N VAL A 48 10.42 16.56 -6.50
CA VAL A 48 11.70 17.19 -6.11
C VAL A 48 11.41 18.57 -5.55
N TYR A 49 11.72 18.79 -4.28
CA TYR A 49 11.48 20.07 -3.63
C TYR A 49 12.64 20.42 -2.67
N GLY A 50 13.16 21.65 -2.78
CA GLY A 50 14.29 22.09 -1.95
C GLY A 50 15.55 21.23 -2.07
N GLY A 51 15.79 20.62 -3.24
CA GLY A 51 16.92 19.72 -3.50
C GLY A 51 16.75 18.30 -2.93
N VAL A 52 15.63 18.01 -2.26
CA VAL A 52 15.28 16.69 -1.72
C VAL A 52 14.40 15.96 -2.75
N LYS A 53 14.67 14.70 -2.97
CA LYS A 53 13.89 13.83 -3.87
C LYS A 53 12.99 12.90 -3.06
N GLU A 54 11.77 12.70 -3.52
CA GLU A 54 10.80 11.84 -2.88
C GLU A 54 11.31 10.41 -2.70
N LYS A 55 11.92 9.84 -3.72
CA LYS A 55 12.49 8.49 -3.68
C LYS A 55 13.44 8.23 -2.53
N ASP A 56 14.17 9.26 -2.05
CA ASP A 56 15.15 9.15 -0.98
C ASP A 56 14.44 9.07 0.38
N ILE A 57 13.38 9.86 0.57
CA ILE A 57 12.51 9.80 1.76
C ILE A 57 11.80 8.45 1.82
N ASN A 58 11.20 8.03 0.70
CA ASN A 58 10.46 6.77 0.61
C ASN A 58 11.35 5.58 0.98
N LEU A 59 12.56 5.52 0.43
CA LEU A 59 13.52 4.45 0.72
C LEU A 59 13.95 4.46 2.19
N ALA A 60 14.25 5.63 2.74
CA ALA A 60 14.69 5.75 4.13
C ALA A 60 13.62 5.26 5.12
N VAL A 61 12.35 5.65 4.90
CA VAL A 61 11.23 5.22 5.75
C VAL A 61 10.93 3.73 5.53
N ALA A 62 10.96 3.23 4.29
CA ALA A 62 10.72 1.82 3.96
C ALA A 62 11.71 0.89 4.68
N LEU A 63 12.99 1.21 4.64
CA LEU A 63 14.03 0.41 5.30
C LEU A 63 13.87 0.41 6.84
N LYS A 64 13.54 1.56 7.42
CA LYS A 64 13.27 1.68 8.86
C LYS A 64 12.03 0.92 9.27
N LEU A 65 10.96 0.98 8.46
CA LEU A 65 9.73 0.23 8.69
C LEU A 65 10.01 -1.28 8.69
N GLY A 66 10.67 -1.77 7.67
CA GLY A 66 10.95 -3.20 7.58
C GLY A 66 11.84 -3.70 8.72
N ALA A 67 12.85 -2.94 9.12
CA ALA A 67 13.68 -3.28 10.27
C ALA A 67 12.88 -3.35 11.59
N LEU A 68 11.87 -2.48 11.75
CA LEU A 68 10.96 -2.54 12.91
C LEU A 68 10.06 -3.77 12.86
N ILE A 69 9.47 -4.07 11.71
CA ILE A 69 8.61 -5.25 11.51
C ILE A 69 9.40 -6.52 11.80
N GLU A 70 10.59 -6.69 11.20
CA GLU A 70 11.44 -7.87 11.41
C GLU A 70 11.83 -8.06 12.88
N LYS A 71 12.01 -6.95 13.61
CA LYS A 71 12.36 -6.97 15.03
C LYS A 71 11.19 -7.29 15.95
N GLU A 72 10.01 -6.76 15.66
CA GLU A 72 8.88 -6.73 16.61
C GLU A 72 7.77 -7.75 16.28
N LEU A 73 7.73 -8.21 15.02
CA LEU A 73 6.75 -9.20 14.56
C LEU A 73 7.46 -10.47 14.08
N PRO A 74 7.85 -11.38 14.99
CA PRO A 74 8.68 -12.54 14.65
C PRO A 74 8.02 -13.50 13.65
N ASN A 75 6.70 -13.45 13.51
CA ASN A 75 5.94 -14.24 12.53
C ASN A 75 5.72 -13.49 11.20
N ALA A 76 6.33 -12.32 11.01
CA ALA A 76 6.30 -11.60 9.77
C ALA A 76 7.63 -11.71 9.01
N LYS A 77 7.53 -11.87 7.69
CA LYS A 77 8.65 -11.79 6.75
C LYS A 77 8.50 -10.52 5.94
N VAL A 78 9.56 -9.72 5.86
CA VAL A 78 9.56 -8.51 5.05
C VAL A 78 10.18 -8.79 3.67
N VAL A 79 9.46 -8.38 2.63
CA VAL A 79 9.94 -8.35 1.25
C VAL A 79 9.93 -6.91 0.78
N TYR A 80 11.03 -6.45 0.18
CA TYR A 80 11.13 -5.10 -0.36
C TYR A 80 11.10 -5.14 -1.88
N THR A 81 10.42 -4.20 -2.50
CA THR A 81 10.54 -4.03 -3.96
C THR A 81 11.91 -3.51 -4.35
N ARG A 82 12.48 -2.60 -3.55
CA ARG A 82 13.87 -2.16 -3.66
C ARG A 82 14.48 -1.83 -2.29
N LYS A 83 15.78 -2.05 -2.14
CA LYS A 83 16.56 -1.70 -0.93
C LYS A 83 17.63 -0.63 -1.21
N THR A 84 17.75 -0.20 -2.46
CA THR A 84 18.73 0.79 -2.92
C THR A 84 18.07 1.81 -3.83
N ASP A 85 18.79 2.86 -4.21
CA ASP A 85 18.32 3.86 -5.17
C ASP A 85 18.42 3.31 -6.60
N THR A 86 17.50 2.43 -6.96
CA THR A 86 17.43 1.80 -8.29
C THR A 86 16.03 1.88 -8.87
N ALA A 87 15.92 2.03 -10.19
CA ALA A 87 14.71 1.78 -10.95
C ALA A 87 14.60 0.27 -11.22
N LEU A 88 13.38 -0.25 -11.26
CA LEU A 88 13.12 -1.68 -11.47
C LEU A 88 12.74 -2.01 -12.92
N GLY A 89 12.57 -0.99 -13.77
CA GLY A 89 12.26 -1.10 -15.19
C GLY A 89 12.89 0.01 -16.01
N GLN A 90 12.92 -0.17 -17.32
CA GLN A 90 13.42 0.85 -18.28
C GLN A 90 12.35 1.88 -18.61
N SER A 91 11.08 1.48 -18.58
CA SER A 91 9.91 2.34 -18.66
C SER A 91 9.16 2.37 -17.32
N LEU A 92 8.37 3.42 -17.09
CA LEU A 92 7.55 3.52 -15.88
C LEU A 92 6.60 2.32 -15.76
N ASN A 93 5.99 1.92 -16.88
CA ASN A 93 5.10 0.76 -16.92
C ASN A 93 5.80 -0.54 -16.50
N GLU A 94 7.05 -0.73 -16.93
CA GLU A 94 7.88 -1.89 -16.51
C GLU A 94 8.26 -1.79 -15.03
N ASP A 95 8.62 -0.59 -14.54
CA ASP A 95 8.99 -0.37 -13.15
C ASP A 95 7.82 -0.71 -12.22
N LEU A 96 6.62 -0.20 -12.51
CA LEU A 96 5.42 -0.49 -11.73
C LEU A 96 5.03 -1.97 -11.81
N SER A 97 5.13 -2.59 -12.98
CA SER A 97 4.87 -4.03 -13.15
C SER A 97 5.88 -4.89 -12.36
N ALA A 98 7.15 -4.48 -12.32
CA ALA A 98 8.17 -5.19 -11.55
C ALA A 98 7.88 -5.17 -10.05
N ARG A 99 7.39 -4.05 -9.52
CA ARG A 99 6.97 -3.92 -8.10
C ARG A 99 5.86 -4.90 -7.76
N ALA A 100 4.79 -4.91 -8.56
CA ALA A 100 3.68 -5.84 -8.40
C ALA A 100 4.13 -7.30 -8.54
N ASN A 101 4.96 -7.60 -9.53
CA ASN A 101 5.50 -8.96 -9.74
C ASN A 101 6.35 -9.45 -8.56
N ILE A 102 7.13 -8.57 -7.92
CA ILE A 102 7.90 -8.91 -6.70
C ILE A 102 6.92 -9.27 -5.58
N ALA A 103 5.86 -8.48 -5.40
CA ALA A 103 4.85 -8.71 -4.38
C ALA A 103 4.10 -10.02 -4.59
N ASN A 104 3.61 -10.26 -5.81
CA ASN A 104 2.84 -11.45 -6.17
C ASN A 104 3.70 -12.73 -6.10
N LYS A 105 4.96 -12.69 -6.57
CA LYS A 105 5.90 -13.82 -6.44
C LYS A 105 6.28 -14.15 -5.00
N ALA A 106 6.21 -13.17 -4.12
CA ALA A 106 6.45 -13.36 -2.70
C ALA A 106 5.23 -13.93 -1.97
N GLU A 107 4.09 -14.08 -2.66
CA GLU A 107 2.80 -14.44 -2.07
C GLU A 107 2.47 -13.55 -0.87
N GLY A 108 2.55 -12.22 -1.09
CA GLY A 108 2.38 -11.22 -0.04
C GLY A 108 1.00 -11.27 0.61
N ASP A 109 0.96 -11.09 1.92
CA ASP A 109 -0.30 -10.96 2.68
C ASP A 109 -0.76 -9.49 2.78
N LEU A 110 0.18 -8.55 2.62
CA LEU A 110 -0.09 -7.11 2.63
C LEU A 110 0.98 -6.38 1.82
N PHE A 111 0.55 -5.48 0.95
CA PHE A 111 1.41 -4.57 0.18
C PHE A 111 1.27 -3.14 0.69
N ILE A 112 2.39 -2.51 1.04
CA ILE A 112 2.47 -1.14 1.53
C ILE A 112 3.41 -0.34 0.64
N SER A 113 2.87 0.54 -0.22
CA SER A 113 3.66 1.49 -1.00
C SER A 113 3.83 2.79 -0.23
N ILE A 114 5.06 3.29 -0.16
CA ILE A 114 5.45 4.47 0.62
C ILE A 114 5.85 5.59 -0.32
N HIS A 115 5.18 6.73 -0.19
CA HIS A 115 5.32 7.94 -0.98
C HIS A 115 5.33 9.21 -0.12
N ALA A 116 5.70 10.33 -0.73
CA ALA A 116 5.59 11.67 -0.14
C ALA A 116 5.02 12.64 -1.17
N ASN A 117 3.86 13.17 -0.85
CA ASN A 117 3.02 13.98 -1.73
C ASN A 117 3.62 15.36 -2.05
N ALA A 118 3.08 16.00 -3.08
CA ALA A 118 3.34 17.39 -3.42
C ALA A 118 2.04 18.10 -3.80
N ALA A 119 1.93 19.40 -3.54
CA ALA A 119 0.77 20.22 -3.89
C ALA A 119 1.18 21.61 -4.33
N LYS A 120 0.37 22.25 -5.22
CA LYS A 120 0.58 23.66 -5.62
C LYS A 120 0.50 24.60 -4.44
N ASN A 121 -0.47 24.36 -3.56
CA ASN A 121 -0.62 25.13 -2.33
C ASN A 121 0.34 24.57 -1.26
N THR A 122 1.39 25.31 -0.96
CA THR A 122 2.44 24.93 -0.01
C THR A 122 1.99 24.91 1.45
N SER A 123 0.77 25.38 1.75
CA SER A 123 0.18 25.27 3.09
C SER A 123 -0.46 23.90 3.36
N VAL A 124 -0.68 23.11 2.31
CA VAL A 124 -1.23 21.75 2.43
C VAL A 124 -0.27 20.87 3.21
N LYS A 125 -0.82 20.08 4.14
CA LYS A 125 -0.06 19.20 5.02
C LYS A 125 -0.89 17.98 5.44
N GLY A 126 -0.22 17.00 6.01
CA GLY A 126 -0.84 15.82 6.62
C GLY A 126 -0.56 14.53 5.85
N ALA A 127 -0.64 13.41 6.56
CA ALA A 127 -0.53 12.08 5.97
C ALA A 127 -1.86 11.65 5.35
N GLU A 128 -1.79 10.98 4.20
CA GLU A 128 -2.93 10.35 3.53
C GLU A 128 -2.65 8.88 3.27
N THR A 129 -3.71 8.11 3.06
CA THR A 129 -3.59 6.74 2.57
C THR A 129 -4.54 6.56 1.40
N LEU A 130 -4.03 5.94 0.35
CA LEU A 130 -4.75 5.66 -0.88
C LEU A 130 -4.98 4.16 -0.99
N ILE A 131 -6.16 3.81 -1.47
CA ILE A 131 -6.55 2.46 -1.83
C ILE A 131 -7.02 2.44 -3.28
N MET A 132 -7.13 1.27 -3.86
CA MET A 132 -7.57 1.09 -5.23
C MET A 132 -8.95 1.73 -5.47
N GLY A 133 -9.05 2.54 -6.52
CA GLY A 133 -10.28 3.17 -7.02
C GLY A 133 -10.77 2.52 -8.31
N GLU A 134 -12.02 2.78 -8.68
CA GLU A 134 -12.70 2.16 -9.82
C GLU A 134 -12.70 3.03 -11.09
N SER A 135 -12.50 4.34 -10.97
CA SER A 135 -12.71 5.24 -12.10
C SER A 135 -11.77 6.45 -12.12
N GLU A 136 -11.55 7.01 -13.33
CA GLU A 136 -10.87 8.28 -13.51
C GLU A 136 -11.52 9.44 -12.75
N LYS A 137 -12.84 9.37 -12.51
CA LYS A 137 -13.56 10.41 -11.79
C LYS A 137 -13.09 10.52 -10.35
N GLU A 138 -12.72 9.41 -9.72
CA GLU A 138 -12.16 9.39 -8.37
C GLU A 138 -10.75 9.97 -8.33
N THR A 139 -10.00 9.88 -9.44
CA THR A 139 -8.68 10.50 -9.56
C THR A 139 -8.75 12.01 -9.77
N ARG A 140 -9.79 12.53 -10.48
CA ARG A 140 -9.96 13.96 -10.76
C ARG A 140 -10.23 14.82 -9.53
N TYR A 141 -10.78 14.24 -8.45
CA TYR A 141 -11.00 14.97 -7.20
C TYR A 141 -9.70 15.23 -6.42
N ASN A 142 -8.58 14.71 -6.91
CA ASN A 142 -7.29 14.92 -6.29
C ASN A 142 -6.44 15.89 -7.14
N GLU A 143 -6.83 17.16 -7.17
CA GLU A 143 -6.06 18.22 -7.86
C GLU A 143 -4.61 18.28 -7.35
N ASP A 144 -4.38 17.96 -6.10
CA ASP A 144 -3.04 17.88 -5.50
C ASP A 144 -2.20 16.76 -6.10
N ALA A 145 -2.81 15.61 -6.43
CA ALA A 145 -2.12 14.49 -7.08
C ALA A 145 -1.77 14.76 -8.55
N LEU A 146 -2.48 15.70 -9.21
CA LEU A 146 -2.13 16.14 -10.57
C LEU A 146 -0.87 16.99 -10.60
N TYR A 147 -0.50 17.58 -9.48
CA TYR A 147 0.75 18.34 -9.34
C TYR A 147 1.96 17.44 -9.13
N ASP A 148 1.74 16.27 -8.62
CA ASP A 148 2.70 15.22 -8.46
C ASP A 148 2.94 14.48 -9.79
N ASN A 149 4.11 13.92 -10.01
CA ASN A 149 4.47 13.15 -11.21
C ASN A 149 3.70 11.84 -11.38
N ARG A 150 2.59 11.62 -10.63
CA ARG A 150 1.81 10.38 -10.65
C ARG A 150 0.84 10.22 -11.82
N LYS A 151 0.74 11.21 -12.71
CA LYS A 151 -0.06 11.04 -13.95
C LYS A 151 0.32 9.78 -14.72
N ASP A 152 1.61 9.46 -14.70
CA ASP A 152 2.15 8.33 -15.44
C ASP A 152 1.88 6.99 -14.76
N GLU A 153 1.41 7.01 -13.50
CA GLU A 153 1.04 5.81 -12.72
C GLU A 153 -0.42 5.40 -12.93
N LEU A 154 -1.21 6.24 -13.61
CA LEU A 154 -2.60 5.95 -13.91
C LEU A 154 -2.72 5.03 -15.13
N ILE A 155 -3.78 4.21 -15.13
CA ILE A 155 -4.13 3.41 -16.30
C ILE A 155 -4.75 4.32 -17.35
N ASP A 156 -4.33 4.13 -18.61
CA ASP A 156 -5.02 4.75 -19.74
C ASP A 156 -6.36 4.05 -20.00
N MET A 157 -7.44 4.76 -19.69
CA MET A 157 -8.82 4.29 -19.83
C MET A 157 -9.50 4.85 -21.08
N SER A 158 -8.74 5.40 -22.04
CA SER A 158 -9.29 5.98 -23.27
C SER A 158 -9.83 4.94 -24.26
N ASP A 159 -9.28 3.73 -24.25
CA ASP A 159 -9.81 2.60 -25.02
C ASP A 159 -10.92 1.89 -24.26
N GLU A 160 -12.13 1.81 -24.85
CA GLU A 160 -13.33 1.29 -24.17
C GLU A 160 -13.22 -0.19 -23.78
N ASN A 161 -12.58 -1.02 -24.64
CA ASN A 161 -12.38 -2.44 -24.33
C ASN A 161 -11.38 -2.63 -23.19
N THR A 162 -10.27 -1.91 -23.22
CA THR A 162 -9.28 -1.87 -22.14
C THR A 162 -9.93 -1.39 -20.85
N ALA A 163 -10.71 -0.33 -20.92
CA ALA A 163 -11.45 0.19 -19.77
C ALA A 163 -12.45 -0.83 -19.17
N ALA A 164 -13.17 -1.55 -20.03
CA ALA A 164 -14.13 -2.57 -19.58
C ALA A 164 -13.42 -3.77 -18.89
N MET A 165 -12.34 -4.27 -19.49
CA MET A 165 -11.54 -5.36 -18.93
C MET A 165 -10.91 -4.96 -17.61
N VAL A 166 -10.33 -3.78 -17.53
CA VAL A 166 -9.70 -3.24 -16.32
C VAL A 166 -10.74 -3.07 -15.21
N ARG A 167 -11.92 -2.52 -15.52
CA ARG A 167 -13.02 -2.40 -14.54
C ARG A 167 -13.45 -3.74 -13.98
N ALA A 168 -13.66 -4.75 -14.83
CA ALA A 168 -14.06 -6.09 -14.40
C ALA A 168 -12.98 -6.72 -13.48
N TYR A 169 -11.71 -6.57 -13.83
CA TYR A 169 -10.60 -7.05 -13.02
C TYR A 169 -10.52 -6.33 -11.66
N ILE A 170 -10.62 -4.99 -11.66
CA ILE A 170 -10.61 -4.17 -10.45
C ILE A 170 -11.78 -4.54 -9.52
N GLN A 171 -13.00 -4.75 -10.07
CA GLN A 171 -14.15 -5.17 -9.28
C GLN A 171 -13.91 -6.50 -8.58
N ASN A 172 -13.27 -7.45 -9.26
CA ASN A 172 -12.90 -8.73 -8.65
C ASN A 172 -11.88 -8.56 -7.51
N LEU A 173 -10.84 -7.75 -7.71
CA LEU A 173 -9.85 -7.45 -6.67
C LEU A 173 -10.47 -6.70 -5.49
N GLN A 174 -11.37 -5.77 -5.75
CA GLN A 174 -12.08 -5.03 -4.69
C GLN A 174 -13.00 -5.95 -3.89
N PHE A 175 -13.70 -6.86 -4.55
CA PHE A 175 -14.50 -7.87 -3.87
C PHE A 175 -13.65 -8.76 -2.96
N THR A 176 -12.44 -9.13 -3.41
CA THR A 176 -11.56 -10.04 -2.69
C THR A 176 -10.76 -9.34 -1.57
N TYR A 177 -10.21 -8.14 -1.85
CA TYR A 177 -9.22 -7.49 -0.99
C TYR A 177 -9.61 -6.09 -0.52
N GLY A 178 -10.69 -5.52 -1.06
CA GLY A 178 -11.05 -4.11 -0.84
C GLY A 178 -11.33 -3.78 0.62
N GLU A 179 -12.05 -4.64 1.34
CA GLU A 179 -12.34 -4.43 2.77
C GLU A 179 -11.07 -4.45 3.63
N TYR A 180 -10.16 -5.36 3.35
CA TYR A 180 -8.88 -5.44 4.07
C TYR A 180 -7.99 -4.24 3.77
N SER A 181 -7.95 -3.79 2.50
CA SER A 181 -7.22 -2.58 2.10
C SER A 181 -7.78 -1.34 2.80
N GLU A 182 -9.11 -1.19 2.86
CA GLU A 182 -9.76 -0.08 3.55
C GLU A 182 -9.54 -0.13 5.06
N MET A 183 -9.63 -1.31 5.66
CA MET A 183 -9.33 -1.50 7.08
C MET A 183 -7.90 -1.09 7.38
N MET A 184 -6.92 -1.55 6.61
CA MET A 184 -5.51 -1.20 6.78
C MET A 184 -5.29 0.31 6.62
N ALA A 185 -5.91 0.94 5.60
CA ALA A 185 -5.81 2.38 5.41
C ALA A 185 -6.35 3.16 6.61
N ARG A 186 -7.47 2.76 7.20
CA ARG A 186 -8.05 3.38 8.39
C ARG A 186 -7.16 3.20 9.63
N ILE A 187 -6.55 2.02 9.80
CA ILE A 187 -5.61 1.74 10.88
C ILE A 187 -4.39 2.65 10.75
N MET A 188 -3.79 2.76 9.55
CA MET A 188 -2.67 3.68 9.29
C MET A 188 -3.03 5.13 9.63
N GLN A 189 -4.19 5.62 9.19
CA GLN A 189 -4.68 6.96 9.50
C GLN A 189 -4.81 7.19 11.02
N SER A 190 -5.32 6.18 11.74
CA SER A 190 -5.42 6.24 13.21
C SER A 190 -4.04 6.37 13.85
N HIS A 191 -3.05 5.59 13.38
CA HIS A 191 -1.69 5.64 13.93
C HIS A 191 -0.95 6.93 13.58
N TYR A 192 -1.16 7.51 12.41
CA TYR A 192 -0.68 8.85 12.09
C TYR A 192 -1.26 9.88 13.06
N GLY A 193 -2.57 9.85 13.32
CA GLY A 193 -3.22 10.75 14.28
C GLY A 193 -2.70 10.60 15.70
N LYS A 194 -2.55 9.36 16.19
CA LYS A 194 -1.94 9.07 17.51
C LYS A 194 -0.50 9.55 17.61
N GLY A 195 0.24 9.53 16.50
CA GLY A 195 1.60 10.07 16.40
C GLY A 195 1.68 11.59 16.20
N GLY A 196 0.54 12.31 16.31
CA GLY A 196 0.49 13.77 16.24
C GLY A 196 0.54 14.34 14.82
N ARG A 197 0.41 13.50 13.78
CA ARG A 197 0.34 13.98 12.39
C ARG A 197 -1.06 14.54 12.09
N THR A 198 -1.12 15.57 11.25
CA THR A 198 -2.37 15.92 10.59
C THR A 198 -2.79 14.74 9.71
N VAL A 199 -4.04 14.29 9.85
CA VAL A 199 -4.57 13.16 9.12
C VAL A 199 -5.55 13.65 8.05
N ARG A 200 -5.40 13.16 6.83
CA ARG A 200 -6.31 13.42 5.72
C ARG A 200 -7.23 12.21 5.50
N LYS A 201 -8.22 12.34 4.63
CA LYS A 201 -9.15 11.24 4.32
C LYS A 201 -8.44 10.13 3.56
N VAL A 202 -8.87 8.90 3.76
CA VAL A 202 -8.56 7.80 2.83
C VAL A 202 -9.12 8.16 1.45
N LYS A 203 -8.32 7.99 0.41
CA LYS A 203 -8.69 8.29 -0.98
C LYS A 203 -8.68 7.02 -1.81
N ARG A 204 -9.52 6.99 -2.83
CA ARG A 204 -9.55 5.95 -3.84
C ARG A 204 -8.93 6.48 -5.12
N GLN A 205 -7.96 5.76 -5.66
CA GLN A 205 -7.29 6.11 -6.93
C GLN A 205 -6.99 4.85 -7.73
N LEU A 206 -7.07 4.98 -9.06
CA LEU A 206 -6.70 3.92 -9.99
C LEU A 206 -5.18 3.96 -10.21
N LEU A 207 -4.43 3.35 -9.29
CA LEU A 207 -2.97 3.30 -9.33
C LEU A 207 -2.51 1.89 -9.71
N LYS A 208 -1.64 1.80 -10.73
CA LYS A 208 -1.16 0.51 -11.26
C LYS A 208 -0.54 -0.37 -10.17
N VAL A 209 0.26 0.20 -9.30
CA VAL A 209 0.92 -0.53 -8.22
C VAL A 209 -0.07 -1.17 -7.24
N LEU A 210 -1.29 -0.64 -7.11
CA LEU A 210 -2.32 -1.19 -6.23
C LEU A 210 -3.19 -2.23 -6.92
N TYR A 211 -3.57 -1.99 -8.21
CA TYR A 211 -4.43 -2.96 -8.91
C TYR A 211 -3.69 -4.16 -9.49
N ALA A 212 -2.36 -4.08 -9.61
CA ALA A 212 -1.57 -5.17 -10.15
C ALA A 212 -1.06 -6.16 -9.07
N THR A 213 -1.38 -5.92 -7.80
CA THR A 213 -1.02 -6.80 -6.68
C THR A 213 -2.20 -7.68 -6.26
N ASP A 214 -1.96 -8.98 -6.10
CA ASP A 214 -2.96 -9.99 -5.73
C ASP A 214 -3.05 -10.15 -4.20
N MET A 215 -3.17 -9.02 -3.48
CA MET A 215 -3.27 -8.97 -2.02
C MET A 215 -3.88 -7.64 -1.56
N PRO A 216 -4.31 -7.52 -0.28
CA PRO A 216 -4.62 -6.23 0.31
C PRO A 216 -3.49 -5.24 0.10
N SER A 217 -3.79 -4.06 -0.47
CA SER A 217 -2.78 -3.11 -0.87
C SER A 217 -3.16 -1.67 -0.53
N VAL A 218 -2.19 -0.92 -0.02
CA VAL A 218 -2.33 0.49 0.32
C VAL A 218 -1.12 1.28 -0.16
N LEU A 219 -1.34 2.53 -0.56
CA LEU A 219 -0.28 3.51 -0.76
C LEU A 219 -0.40 4.59 0.31
N THR A 220 0.66 4.85 1.03
CA THR A 220 0.68 5.88 2.07
C THR A 220 1.53 7.07 1.64
N GLU A 221 0.95 8.26 1.76
CA GLU A 221 1.60 9.54 1.59
C GLU A 221 2.01 10.05 2.97
N LEU A 222 3.31 10.10 3.21
CA LEU A 222 3.87 10.48 4.51
C LEU A 222 3.60 11.93 4.90
N GLY A 223 3.34 12.79 3.93
CA GLY A 223 3.12 14.22 4.05
C GLY A 223 3.41 14.93 2.74
N PHE A 224 3.41 16.27 2.73
CA PHE A 224 3.60 17.09 1.52
C PHE A 224 5.00 17.69 1.46
N MET A 225 5.80 17.30 0.47
CA MET A 225 7.16 17.82 0.26
C MET A 225 7.19 19.32 -0.02
N THR A 226 6.14 19.86 -0.62
CA THR A 226 6.00 21.30 -0.89
C THR A 226 5.78 22.15 0.37
N ASN A 227 5.39 21.53 1.48
CA ASN A 227 5.28 22.20 2.78
C ASN A 227 6.61 22.13 3.52
N LYS A 228 7.19 23.32 3.85
CA LYS A 228 8.52 23.42 4.45
C LYS A 228 8.66 22.65 5.77
N SER A 229 7.64 22.67 6.63
CA SER A 229 7.69 21.98 7.92
C SER A 229 7.59 20.48 7.76
N GLU A 230 6.75 19.99 6.84
CA GLU A 230 6.62 18.56 6.54
C GLU A 230 7.89 18.02 5.88
N LEU A 231 8.45 18.77 4.91
CA LEU A 231 9.71 18.37 4.28
C LEU A 231 10.84 18.29 5.29
N ALA A 232 10.95 19.31 6.18
CA ALA A 232 11.95 19.29 7.25
C ALA A 232 11.79 18.08 8.17
N TYR A 233 10.56 17.71 8.49
CA TYR A 233 10.23 16.53 9.30
C TYR A 233 10.58 15.24 8.55
N MET A 234 10.06 15.02 7.33
CA MET A 234 10.25 13.80 6.56
C MET A 234 11.70 13.52 6.17
N LYS A 235 12.54 14.56 5.96
CA LYS A 235 13.96 14.39 5.67
C LYS A 235 14.82 14.15 6.91
N SER A 236 14.30 14.43 8.11
CA SER A 236 15.04 14.24 9.35
C SER A 236 15.05 12.78 9.79
N GLU A 237 16.14 12.33 10.39
CA GLU A 237 16.22 10.96 10.92
C GLU A 237 15.14 10.70 11.97
N LYS A 238 14.89 11.68 12.85
CA LYS A 238 13.82 11.61 13.85
C LYS A 238 12.45 11.41 13.20
N GLY A 239 12.09 12.25 12.22
CA GLY A 239 10.80 12.17 11.54
C GLY A 239 10.61 10.84 10.80
N GLN A 240 11.68 10.35 10.13
CA GLN A 240 11.65 9.05 9.47
C GLN A 240 11.46 7.88 10.44
N ASN A 241 12.11 7.91 11.60
CA ASN A 241 11.94 6.91 12.65
C ASN A 241 10.52 6.94 13.23
N GLU A 242 9.97 8.14 13.46
CA GLU A 242 8.59 8.29 13.94
C GLU A 242 7.56 7.81 12.91
N LEU A 243 7.73 8.15 11.63
CA LEU A 243 6.87 7.67 10.54
C LEU A 243 6.91 6.15 10.41
N ALA A 244 8.11 5.58 10.40
CA ALA A 244 8.28 4.13 10.37
C ALA A 244 7.63 3.45 11.59
N ARG A 245 7.71 4.05 12.77
CA ARG A 245 7.05 3.56 14.00
C ARG A 245 5.53 3.59 13.88
N MET A 246 4.96 4.69 13.37
CA MET A 246 3.51 4.80 13.16
C MET A 246 3.00 3.73 12.20
N LEU A 247 3.73 3.49 11.11
CA LEU A 247 3.40 2.45 10.14
C LEU A 247 3.57 1.04 10.72
N CYS A 248 4.64 0.77 11.47
CA CYS A 248 4.85 -0.52 12.13
C CYS A 248 3.73 -0.84 13.14
N ASN A 249 3.27 0.15 13.88
CA ASN A 249 2.16 -0.02 14.83
C ASN A 249 0.81 -0.25 14.13
N ALA A 250 0.71 -0.01 12.83
CA ALA A 250 -0.48 -0.24 12.04
C ALA A 250 -0.51 -1.65 11.42
N VAL A 251 0.65 -2.28 11.24
CA VAL A 251 0.82 -3.66 10.78
C VAL A 251 0.61 -4.64 11.93
#